data_d952c88f7314bc756f36847466149277
#
_entry.id   d952c88f7314bc756f36847466149277
#
_cell.length_a   1.000
_cell.length_b   1.000
_cell.length_c   1.000
_cell.angle_alpha   90.00
_cell.angle_beta   90.00
_cell.angle_gamma   90.00
#
_symmetry.space_group_name_H-M   'P 1'
#
loop_
_entity.id
_entity.type
_entity.pdbx_description
1 polymer ?
#
loop_
_entity_poly.entity_id
_entity_poly.type
_entity_poly.pdbx_seq_one_letter_code
_entity_poly.pdbx_strand_id
1 'polypeptide(L)'
;MKYTQTTLDKLEAVPEQAGYVLRYERGTFQSGYCILESKKVVVLNKFLPIEGRINTLIDLIPQLEIDPGHLSEESAKLYDEVLAKAATAATADKPA
;
A
#
# COMPACT_ATOMS: atom_id res chain seq x y z
N MET A 1 -1.08 9.16 -10.32
CA MET A 1 -1.18 9.49 -8.87
C MET A 1 -0.04 10.42 -8.51
N LYS A 2 -0.33 11.49 -7.79
CA LYS A 2 0.69 12.47 -7.43
C LYS A 2 1.43 12.07 -6.16
N TYR A 3 2.71 12.40 -6.08
CA TYR A 3 3.53 12.09 -4.91
C TYR A 3 3.42 13.24 -3.90
N THR A 4 2.27 13.33 -3.23
CA THR A 4 2.00 14.36 -2.23
C THR A 4 1.62 13.72 -0.91
N GLN A 5 1.69 14.52 0.18
CA GLN A 5 1.27 14.05 1.49
C GLN A 5 -0.21 13.65 1.48
N THR A 6 -1.04 14.39 0.75
CA THR A 6 -2.47 14.07 0.62
C THR A 6 -2.67 12.68 0.01
N THR A 7 -1.94 12.36 -1.05
CA THR A 7 -2.00 11.04 -1.69
C THR A 7 -1.54 9.96 -0.72
N LEU A 8 -0.45 10.22 0.01
CA LEU A 8 0.06 9.27 1.01
C LEU A 8 -0.99 8.99 2.08
N ASP A 9 -1.62 10.04 2.61
CA ASP A 9 -2.66 9.89 3.63
C ASP A 9 -3.82 9.04 3.13
N LYS A 10 -4.25 9.25 1.90
CA LYS A 10 -5.33 8.47 1.29
C LYS A 10 -4.95 7.01 1.09
N LEU A 11 -3.72 6.76 0.69
CA LEU A 11 -3.22 5.38 0.51
C LEU A 11 -3.12 4.67 1.86
N GLU A 12 -2.68 5.36 2.90
CA GLU A 12 -2.59 4.76 4.23
C GLU A 12 -3.97 4.42 4.79
N ALA A 13 -4.99 5.19 4.43
CA ALA A 13 -6.35 4.93 4.89
C ALA A 13 -6.88 3.59 4.39
N VAL A 14 -6.46 3.12 3.22
CA VAL A 14 -6.97 1.87 2.64
C VAL A 14 -6.68 0.68 3.55
N PRO A 15 -5.43 0.36 3.90
CA PRO A 15 -5.19 -0.77 4.81
C PRO A 15 -5.75 -0.53 6.21
N GLU A 16 -5.73 0.72 6.69
CA GLU A 16 -6.26 1.03 8.01
C GLU A 16 -7.75 0.73 8.11
N GLN A 17 -8.52 1.11 7.10
CA GLN A 17 -9.96 0.82 7.06
C GLN A 17 -10.24 -0.68 6.95
N ALA A 18 -9.30 -1.43 6.40
CA ALA A 18 -9.41 -2.88 6.29
C ALA A 18 -8.99 -3.61 7.57
N GLY A 19 -8.61 -2.88 8.62
CA GLY A 19 -8.25 -3.46 9.90
C GLY A 19 -6.76 -3.68 10.11
N TYR A 20 -5.92 -3.20 9.21
CA TYR A 20 -4.47 -3.29 9.37
C TYR A 20 -3.94 -2.13 10.18
N VAL A 21 -2.87 -2.37 10.93
CA VAL A 21 -2.12 -1.33 11.64
C VAL A 21 -0.87 -1.01 10.83
N LEU A 22 -0.68 0.26 10.51
CA LEU A 22 0.53 0.71 9.82
C LEU A 22 1.52 1.23 10.84
N ARG A 23 2.77 0.78 10.72
CA ARG A 23 3.86 1.22 11.59
C ARG A 23 5.04 1.63 10.73
N TYR A 24 5.68 2.73 11.10
CA TYR A 24 6.92 3.18 10.48
C TYR A 24 8.04 2.92 11.45
N GLU A 25 8.97 2.05 11.07
CA GLU A 25 10.06 1.65 11.95
C GLU A 25 11.38 1.58 11.19
N ARG A 26 12.47 1.58 11.93
CA ARG A 26 13.77 1.29 11.38
C ARG A 26 13.81 -0.16 10.92
N GLY A 27 14.43 -0.39 9.77
CA GLY A 27 14.60 -1.76 9.33
C GLY A 27 15.37 -1.81 8.04
N THR A 28 16.00 -2.96 7.81
CA THR A 28 16.68 -3.26 6.57
C THR A 28 15.79 -4.16 5.73
N PHE A 29 14.55 -3.71 5.50
CA PHE A 29 13.61 -4.45 4.67
C PHE A 29 14.01 -4.31 3.21
N GLN A 30 14.17 -5.43 2.53
CA GLN A 30 14.56 -5.44 1.13
C GLN A 30 13.61 -4.64 0.25
N SER A 31 12.32 -4.74 0.52
CA SER A 31 11.28 -4.05 -0.26
C SER A 31 10.80 -2.78 0.42
N GLY A 32 11.39 -2.40 1.53
CA GLY A 32 10.96 -1.23 2.28
C GLY A 32 9.77 -1.48 3.19
N TYR A 33 9.25 -2.71 3.24
CA TYR A 33 8.10 -3.04 4.09
C TYR A 33 8.13 -4.51 4.49
N CYS A 34 7.31 -4.83 5.50
CA CYS A 34 7.08 -6.19 5.96
C CYS A 34 5.62 -6.32 6.35
N ILE A 35 4.98 -7.42 5.95
CA ILE A 35 3.57 -7.67 6.28
C ILE A 35 3.49 -8.83 7.26
N LEU A 36 2.90 -8.57 8.42
CA LEU A 36 2.65 -9.60 9.44
C LEU A 36 1.17 -9.97 9.39
N GLU A 37 0.82 -10.90 8.52
CA GLU A 37 -0.57 -11.25 8.22
C GLU A 37 -1.36 -11.72 9.46
N SER A 38 -0.75 -12.54 10.30
CA SER A 38 -1.44 -13.07 11.48
C SER A 38 -1.85 -11.98 12.46
N LYS A 39 -1.21 -10.85 12.44
CA LYS A 39 -1.48 -9.72 13.33
C LYS A 39 -2.08 -8.53 12.61
N LYS A 40 -2.23 -8.62 11.30
CA LYS A 40 -2.68 -7.53 10.44
C LYS A 40 -1.87 -6.25 10.67
N VAL A 41 -0.56 -6.39 10.66
CA VAL A 41 0.37 -5.27 10.84
C VAL A 41 1.20 -5.13 9.57
N VAL A 42 1.33 -3.91 9.11
CA VAL A 42 2.23 -3.56 8.01
C VAL A 42 3.31 -2.64 8.57
N VAL A 43 4.56 -3.04 8.41
CA VAL A 43 5.70 -2.25 8.87
C VAL A 43 6.39 -1.65 7.66
N LEU A 44 6.53 -0.34 7.67
CA LEU A 44 7.19 0.41 6.59
C LEU A 44 8.49 1.00 7.11
N ASN A 45 9.48 1.10 6.22
CA ASN A 45 10.74 1.73 6.58
C ASN A 45 10.54 3.23 6.78
N LYS A 46 10.79 3.72 7.98
CA LYS A 46 10.54 5.12 8.33
C LYS A 46 11.44 6.11 7.59
N PHE A 47 12.50 5.64 6.98
CA PHE A 47 13.42 6.50 6.23
C PHE A 47 13.02 6.71 4.78
N LEU A 48 11.94 6.07 4.33
CA LEU A 48 11.45 6.30 2.98
C LEU A 48 10.93 7.73 2.81
N PRO A 49 11.31 8.42 1.72
CA PRO A 49 10.70 9.69 1.39
C PRO A 49 9.24 9.49 0.95
N ILE A 50 8.49 10.58 0.80
CA ILE A 50 7.07 10.49 0.43
C ILE A 50 6.86 9.66 -0.84
N GLU A 51 7.65 9.89 -1.87
CA GLU A 51 7.57 9.12 -3.11
C GLU A 51 7.78 7.63 -2.86
N GLY A 52 8.80 7.29 -2.07
CA GLY A 52 9.08 5.90 -1.72
C GLY A 52 7.97 5.26 -0.93
N ARG A 53 7.36 6.00 0.00
CA ARG A 53 6.22 5.50 0.79
C ARG A 53 5.01 5.23 -0.09
N ILE A 54 4.71 6.14 -1.02
CA ILE A 54 3.59 5.97 -1.94
C ILE A 54 3.81 4.76 -2.84
N ASN A 55 4.99 4.63 -3.43
CA ASN A 55 5.29 3.50 -4.30
C ASN A 55 5.26 2.17 -3.53
N THR A 56 5.74 2.18 -2.30
CA THR A 56 5.70 0.99 -1.44
C THR A 56 4.27 0.59 -1.13
N LEU A 57 3.40 1.55 -0.80
CA LEU A 57 1.99 1.26 -0.54
C LEU A 57 1.28 0.74 -1.78
N ILE A 58 1.56 1.29 -2.94
CA ILE A 58 0.99 0.79 -4.20
C ILE A 58 1.40 -0.66 -4.43
N ASP A 59 2.62 -1.03 -4.07
CA ASP A 59 3.13 -2.38 -4.23
C ASP A 59 2.56 -3.35 -3.20
N LEU A 60 2.41 -2.93 -1.95
CA LEU A 60 2.00 -3.83 -0.88
C LEU A 60 0.48 -3.98 -0.75
N ILE A 61 -0.30 -2.95 -1.05
CA ILE A 61 -1.77 -3.00 -0.88
C ILE A 61 -2.41 -4.19 -1.60
N PRO A 62 -2.03 -4.51 -2.85
CA PRO A 62 -2.62 -5.67 -3.53
C PRO A 62 -2.33 -7.01 -2.87
N GLN A 63 -1.33 -7.06 -1.98
CA GLN A 63 -0.96 -8.28 -1.26
C GLN A 63 -1.73 -8.46 0.04
N LEU A 64 -2.50 -7.45 0.45
CA LEU A 64 -3.25 -7.50 1.69
C LEU A 64 -4.63 -8.10 1.47
N GLU A 65 -5.19 -8.68 2.53
CA GLU A 65 -6.56 -9.19 2.53
C GLU A 65 -7.50 -8.03 2.85
N ILE A 66 -8.01 -7.39 1.81
CA ILE A 66 -8.88 -6.22 1.96
C ILE A 66 -10.26 -6.53 1.41
N ASP A 67 -11.27 -6.37 2.28
CA ASP A 67 -12.67 -6.44 1.86
C ASP A 67 -13.13 -5.04 1.47
N PRO A 68 -13.42 -4.80 0.18
CA PRO A 68 -13.84 -3.47 -0.27
C PRO A 68 -15.08 -2.95 0.45
N GLY A 69 -15.92 -3.85 1.01
CA GLY A 69 -17.09 -3.45 1.77
C GLY A 69 -16.77 -2.70 3.05
N HIS A 70 -15.54 -2.81 3.54
CA HIS A 70 -15.08 -2.10 4.74
C HIS A 70 -14.44 -0.76 4.41
N LEU A 71 -14.27 -0.44 3.13
CA LEU A 71 -13.65 0.81 2.72
C LEU A 71 -14.70 1.90 2.50
N SER A 72 -14.32 3.15 2.78
CA SER A 72 -15.14 4.29 2.39
C SER A 72 -15.22 4.33 0.85
N GLU A 73 -16.17 5.07 0.32
CA GLU A 73 -16.33 5.21 -1.13
C GLU A 73 -15.04 5.72 -1.78
N GLU A 74 -14.41 6.71 -1.17
CA GLU A 74 -13.15 7.27 -1.67
C GLU A 74 -12.02 6.24 -1.62
N SER A 75 -11.90 5.51 -0.51
CA SER A 75 -10.86 4.50 -0.37
C SER A 75 -11.09 3.32 -1.30
N ALA A 76 -12.34 2.93 -1.54
CA ALA A 76 -12.65 1.85 -2.46
C ALA A 76 -12.23 2.21 -3.89
N LYS A 77 -12.47 3.45 -4.31
CA LYS A 77 -12.03 3.92 -5.62
C LYS A 77 -10.51 3.90 -5.75
N LEU A 78 -9.83 4.36 -4.71
CA LEU A 78 -8.36 4.36 -4.69
C LEU A 78 -7.81 2.94 -4.71
N TYR A 79 -8.44 2.03 -3.97
CA TYR A 79 -8.07 0.62 -3.97
C TYR A 79 -8.15 0.03 -5.38
N ASP A 80 -9.24 0.32 -6.09
CA ASP A 80 -9.40 -0.13 -7.48
C ASP A 80 -8.29 0.44 -8.38
N GLU A 81 -7.92 1.70 -8.20
CA GLU A 81 -6.81 2.30 -8.94
C GLU A 81 -5.49 1.60 -8.65
N VAL A 82 -5.23 1.29 -7.39
CA VAL A 82 -4.00 0.61 -6.98
C VAL A 82 -3.94 -0.78 -7.61
N LEU A 83 -5.04 -1.52 -7.58
CA LEU A 83 -5.10 -2.84 -8.20
C LEU A 83 -4.85 -2.76 -9.71
N ALA A 84 -5.41 -1.76 -10.36
CA ALA A 84 -5.21 -1.57 -11.80
C ALA A 84 -3.75 -1.26 -12.12
N LYS A 85 -3.10 -0.41 -11.31
CA LYS A 85 -1.69 -0.10 -11.48
C LYS A 85 -0.81 -1.32 -11.27
N ALA A 86 -1.10 -2.12 -10.24
CA ALA A 86 -0.35 -3.32 -9.94
C ALA A 86 -0.49 -4.34 -11.08
N ALA A 87 -1.69 -4.51 -11.61
CA ALA A 87 -1.93 -5.42 -12.73
C ALA A 87 -1.18 -4.96 -13.98
N THR A 88 -1.18 -3.65 -14.25
CA THR A 88 -0.46 -3.08 -15.39
C THR A 88 1.04 -3.26 -15.23
N ALA A 89 1.58 -2.99 -14.04
CA ALA A 89 3.00 -3.16 -13.75
C ALA A 89 3.41 -4.62 -13.88
N ALA A 90 2.60 -5.55 -13.34
CA ALA A 90 2.88 -6.98 -13.42
C ALA A 90 2.90 -7.44 -14.89
N THR A 91 1.97 -6.93 -15.70
CA THR A 91 1.93 -7.24 -17.13
C THR A 91 3.15 -6.69 -17.85
N ALA A 92 3.55 -5.47 -17.52
CA ALA A 92 4.70 -4.83 -18.14
C ALA A 92 6.03 -5.51 -17.75
N ASP A 93 6.11 -6.05 -16.55
CA ASP A 93 7.30 -6.70 -16.04
C ASP A 93 7.47 -8.12 -16.56
N LYS A 94 6.45 -8.70 -17.14
CA LYS A 94 6.55 -10.05 -17.69
C LYS A 94 7.09 -10.00 -19.11
N PRO A 95 8.33 -10.42 -19.33
CA PRO A 95 8.77 -10.65 -20.68
C PRO A 95 7.87 -11.74 -21.26
N ALA A 96 7.49 -11.52 -22.45
CA ALA A 96 6.61 -12.45 -23.14
C ALA A 96 7.22 -13.85 -23.19
#